data_f508205c49a0387adf5c8c8e34db7b2e
#
_entry.id   f508205c49a0387adf5c8c8e34db7b2e
#
_cell.length_a   1.000
_cell.length_b   1.000
_cell.length_c   1.000
_cell.angle_alpha   90.00
_cell.angle_beta   90.00
_cell.angle_gamma   90.00
#
_symmetry.space_group_name_H-M   'P 1'
#
loop_
_entity.id
_entity.type
_entity.pdbx_description
1 polymer ?
#
loop_
_entity_poly.entity_id
_entity_poly.type
_entity_poly.pdbx_seq_one_letter_code
_entity_poly.pdbx_strand_id
1 'polypeptide(L)'
;KDEKGGISLQLEQTLRTLCALPAVSGFEMQAAKAVAELFRPYCDTVDADKNGNVIGSLSCGKEGAKTVLLDAHLDQIGFLVTEVLDGGFLRFAPVGGVDPRMLLGGEVTILADEPLYGVVSCMPPHLLKTGEQNKAVPIDQMAIDTGLLDAKSRIRVGTPIVFAQQPIKLAGGQL
;
A
#
# COMPACT_ATOMS: atom_id res chain seq x y z
N LYS A 1 -10.77 34.42 7.94
CA LYS A 1 -11.77 33.30 7.94
C LYS A 1 -11.41 32.20 6.95
N ASP A 2 -10.51 32.43 6.01
CA ASP A 2 -10.18 31.50 4.92
C ASP A 2 -8.94 30.63 5.17
N GLU A 3 -8.09 30.97 6.15
CA GLU A 3 -6.88 30.19 6.45
C GLU A 3 -7.16 28.76 6.97
N LYS A 4 -8.20 28.58 7.79
CA LYS A 4 -8.55 27.24 8.28
C LYS A 4 -9.10 26.30 7.20
N GLY A 5 -9.80 26.83 6.21
CA GLY A 5 -10.29 26.06 5.07
C GLY A 5 -9.15 25.61 4.15
N GLY A 6 -8.18 26.48 3.89
CA GLY A 6 -7.01 26.17 3.06
C GLY A 6 -6.12 25.07 3.64
N ILE A 7 -5.81 25.14 4.93
CA ILE A 7 -5.01 24.10 5.63
C ILE A 7 -5.72 22.75 5.63
N SER A 8 -7.04 22.72 5.86
CA SER A 8 -7.83 21.48 5.87
C SER A 8 -7.86 20.81 4.49
N LEU A 9 -8.02 21.57 3.41
CA LEU A 9 -8.00 21.03 2.04
C LEU A 9 -6.62 20.50 1.65
N GLN A 10 -5.56 21.21 2.04
CA GLN A 10 -4.20 20.79 1.78
C GLN A 10 -3.86 19.50 2.53
N LEU A 11 -4.30 19.35 3.80
CA LEU A 11 -4.10 18.15 4.59
C LEU A 11 -4.86 16.96 3.97
N GLU A 12 -6.12 17.13 3.57
CA GLU A 12 -6.90 16.08 2.91
C GLU A 12 -6.20 15.61 1.64
N GLN A 13 -5.72 16.54 0.80
CA GLN A 13 -5.02 16.21 -0.43
C GLN A 13 -3.69 15.48 -0.16
N THR A 14 -2.93 15.92 0.84
CA THR A 14 -1.68 15.27 1.24
C THR A 14 -1.94 13.83 1.72
N LEU A 15 -2.95 13.62 2.58
CA LEU A 15 -3.34 12.28 3.03
C LEU A 15 -3.74 11.38 1.85
N ARG A 16 -4.55 11.87 0.93
CA ARG A 16 -4.92 11.10 -0.27
C ARG A 16 -3.70 10.71 -1.09
N THR A 17 -2.77 11.64 -1.28
CA THR A 17 -1.52 11.37 -2.00
C THR A 17 -0.69 10.30 -1.31
N LEU A 18 -0.46 10.44 0.00
CA LEU A 18 0.33 9.48 0.77
C LEU A 18 -0.29 8.08 0.80
N CYS A 19 -1.61 7.99 1.04
CA CYS A 19 -2.31 6.70 1.08
C CYS A 19 -2.40 6.01 -0.30
N ALA A 20 -2.22 6.74 -1.39
CA ALA A 20 -2.22 6.18 -2.74
C ALA A 20 -0.83 5.68 -3.18
N LEU A 21 0.23 5.98 -2.42
CA LEU A 21 1.59 5.54 -2.77
C LEU A 21 1.73 4.03 -2.54
N PRO A 22 2.28 3.28 -3.50
CA PRO A 22 2.58 1.87 -3.30
C PRO A 22 3.85 1.74 -2.45
N ALA A 23 3.70 1.39 -1.18
CA ALA A 23 4.78 1.35 -0.20
C ALA A 23 4.75 0.07 0.64
N VAL A 24 4.63 -1.10 0.01
CA VAL A 24 4.77 -2.38 0.74
C VAL A 24 6.14 -2.44 1.40
N SER A 25 6.20 -2.90 2.66
CA SER A 25 7.47 -3.03 3.41
C SER A 25 8.55 -3.74 2.59
N GLY A 26 9.69 -3.09 2.43
CA GLY A 26 10.82 -3.51 1.58
C GLY A 26 10.75 -3.03 0.12
N PHE A 27 9.70 -2.30 -0.28
CA PHE A 27 9.50 -1.77 -1.64
C PHE A 27 9.17 -0.27 -1.65
N GLU A 28 9.63 0.48 -0.63
CA GLU A 28 9.25 1.88 -0.37
C GLU A 28 9.96 2.89 -1.28
N MET A 29 10.96 2.50 -2.06
CA MET A 29 11.82 3.42 -2.82
C MET A 29 11.05 4.38 -3.74
N GLN A 30 9.95 3.92 -4.36
CA GLN A 30 9.13 4.78 -5.21
C GLN A 30 8.32 5.77 -4.38
N ALA A 31 7.75 5.32 -3.25
CA ALA A 31 7.02 6.15 -2.31
C ALA A 31 7.96 7.18 -1.66
N ALA A 32 9.17 6.79 -1.28
CA ALA A 32 10.19 7.67 -0.72
C ALA A 32 10.50 8.86 -1.63
N LYS A 33 10.61 8.63 -2.95
CA LYS A 33 10.81 9.73 -3.91
C LYS A 33 9.65 10.73 -3.89
N ALA A 34 8.41 10.24 -3.87
CA ALA A 34 7.23 11.11 -3.83
C ALA A 34 7.14 11.89 -2.50
N VAL A 35 7.47 11.23 -1.38
CA VAL A 35 7.50 11.89 -0.06
C VAL A 35 8.61 12.95 0.00
N ALA A 36 9.78 12.68 -0.58
CA ALA A 36 10.86 13.68 -0.66
C ALA A 36 10.39 14.96 -1.39
N GLU A 37 9.63 14.82 -2.48
CA GLU A 37 9.06 15.98 -3.18
C GLU A 37 8.03 16.75 -2.33
N LEU A 38 7.23 16.03 -1.51
CA LEU A 38 6.30 16.66 -0.57
C LEU A 38 7.03 17.42 0.56
N PHE A 39 8.24 17.01 0.95
CA PHE A 39 9.02 17.66 2.00
C PHE A 39 9.74 18.92 1.51
N ARG A 40 10.15 18.99 0.23
CA ARG A 40 10.95 20.09 -0.33
C ARG A 40 10.42 21.50 -0.04
N PRO A 41 9.10 21.78 -0.09
CA PRO A 41 8.59 23.13 0.19
C PRO A 41 8.72 23.55 1.66
N TYR A 42 9.00 22.60 2.57
CA TYR A 42 8.97 22.82 4.02
C TYR A 42 10.32 22.63 4.70
N CYS A 43 11.34 22.15 3.98
CA CYS A 43 12.63 21.81 4.55
C CYS A 43 13.77 22.55 3.83
N ASP A 44 14.85 22.87 4.56
CA ASP A 44 16.06 23.45 3.98
C ASP A 44 16.82 22.41 3.18
N THR A 45 16.84 21.15 3.65
CA THR A 45 17.41 19.98 2.95
C THR A 45 16.48 18.82 3.01
N VAL A 46 16.47 17.99 1.96
CA VAL A 46 15.73 16.74 1.89
C VAL A 46 16.62 15.68 1.28
N ASP A 47 16.87 14.62 2.03
CA ASP A 47 17.70 13.49 1.64
C ASP A 47 16.86 12.20 1.68
N ALA A 48 17.13 11.29 0.76
CA ALA A 48 16.59 9.92 0.79
C ALA A 48 17.75 8.94 0.81
N ASP A 49 17.76 8.06 1.80
CA ASP A 49 18.80 7.05 1.92
C ASP A 49 18.52 5.80 1.08
N LYS A 50 19.48 4.88 1.05
CA LYS A 50 19.37 3.61 0.30
C LYS A 50 18.33 2.63 0.87
N ASN A 51 17.84 2.87 2.07
CA ASN A 51 16.80 2.04 2.71
C ASN A 51 15.39 2.61 2.48
N GLY A 52 15.27 3.75 1.78
CA GLY A 52 13.99 4.40 1.53
C GLY A 52 13.57 5.39 2.63
N ASN A 53 14.41 5.68 3.62
CA ASN A 53 14.12 6.73 4.60
C ASN A 53 14.22 8.09 3.94
N VAL A 54 13.25 8.95 4.18
CA VAL A 54 13.25 10.36 3.74
C VAL A 54 13.47 11.25 4.94
N ILE A 55 14.54 12.04 4.90
CA ILE A 55 14.97 12.92 5.98
C ILE A 55 14.89 14.37 5.52
N GLY A 56 13.93 15.12 6.06
CA GLY A 56 13.81 16.55 5.87
C GLY A 56 14.40 17.30 7.06
N SER A 57 15.28 18.27 6.82
CA SER A 57 15.87 19.11 7.86
C SER A 57 15.46 20.56 7.68
N LEU A 58 15.06 21.18 8.79
CA LEU A 58 14.70 22.60 8.86
C LEU A 58 15.46 23.26 10.00
N SER A 59 16.23 24.30 9.71
CA SER A 59 16.96 25.07 10.71
C SER A 59 16.13 26.23 11.25
N CYS A 60 16.09 26.39 12.56
CA CYS A 60 15.49 27.58 13.17
C CYS A 60 16.44 28.81 13.17
N GLY A 61 17.67 28.68 12.64
CA GLY A 61 18.68 29.75 12.57
C GLY A 61 19.24 30.22 13.91
N LYS A 62 18.91 29.52 15.03
CA LYS A 62 19.38 29.90 16.36
C LYS A 62 20.54 29.01 16.81
N GLU A 63 21.69 29.60 17.12
CA GLU A 63 22.86 28.90 17.64
C GLU A 63 22.53 28.22 18.99
N GLY A 64 23.00 26.97 19.15
CA GLY A 64 22.77 26.16 20.37
C GLY A 64 21.32 25.67 20.53
N ALA A 65 20.45 25.84 19.54
CA ALA A 65 19.10 25.28 19.59
C ALA A 65 19.14 23.75 19.66
N LYS A 66 18.21 23.18 20.43
CA LYS A 66 18.04 21.72 20.48
C LYS A 66 17.40 21.22 19.18
N THR A 67 17.83 20.05 18.73
CA THR A 67 17.20 19.36 17.62
C THR A 67 15.97 18.57 18.10
N VAL A 68 14.87 18.67 17.38
CA VAL A 68 13.68 17.84 17.54
C VAL A 68 13.58 16.92 16.35
N LEU A 69 13.47 15.62 16.59
CA LEU A 69 13.20 14.61 15.56
C LEU A 69 11.72 14.27 15.59
N LEU A 70 11.06 14.37 14.43
CA LEU A 70 9.73 13.83 14.20
C LEU A 70 9.90 12.58 13.33
N ASP A 71 9.43 11.44 13.80
CA ASP A 71 9.58 10.16 13.14
C ASP A 71 8.22 9.52 12.87
N ALA A 72 8.04 9.00 11.66
CA ALA A 72 6.83 8.29 11.25
C ALA A 72 7.19 7.27 10.16
N HIS A 73 6.58 6.08 10.20
CA HIS A 73 6.80 5.08 9.19
C HIS A 73 6.09 5.40 7.87
N LEU A 74 6.68 4.98 6.76
CA LEU A 74 6.17 5.17 5.41
C LEU A 74 5.50 3.91 4.85
N ASP A 75 5.99 2.75 5.26
CA ASP A 75 5.54 1.47 4.72
C ASP A 75 4.10 1.13 5.10
N GLN A 76 3.48 0.34 4.25
CA GLN A 76 2.13 -0.19 4.44
C GLN A 76 2.12 -1.71 4.33
N ILE A 77 1.09 -2.33 4.90
CA ILE A 77 0.80 -3.74 4.72
C ILE A 77 0.46 -4.04 3.26
N GLY A 78 0.77 -5.25 2.82
CA GLY A 78 0.45 -5.72 1.47
C GLY A 78 0.74 -7.19 1.33
N PHE A 79 1.14 -7.60 0.14
CA PHE A 79 1.42 -9.00 -0.17
C PHE A 79 2.60 -9.12 -1.13
N LEU A 80 3.12 -10.34 -1.23
CA LEU A 80 4.07 -10.75 -2.27
C LEU A 80 3.52 -11.94 -3.03
N VAL A 81 3.70 -11.95 -4.35
CA VAL A 81 3.43 -13.13 -5.19
C VAL A 81 4.35 -14.26 -4.78
N THR A 82 3.80 -15.42 -4.42
CA THR A 82 4.57 -16.62 -4.09
C THR A 82 4.55 -17.66 -5.22
N GLU A 83 3.52 -17.65 -6.06
CA GLU A 83 3.40 -18.53 -7.20
C GLU A 83 2.46 -17.93 -8.26
N VAL A 84 2.77 -18.14 -9.54
CA VAL A 84 1.88 -17.80 -10.65
C VAL A 84 1.31 -19.08 -11.23
N LEU A 85 0.01 -19.28 -11.02
CA LEU A 85 -0.73 -20.47 -11.44
C LEU A 85 -1.23 -20.34 -12.88
N ASP A 86 -1.68 -21.46 -13.44
CA ASP A 86 -2.38 -21.45 -14.72
C ASP A 86 -3.74 -20.74 -14.61
N GLY A 87 -4.21 -20.15 -15.71
CA GLY A 87 -5.49 -19.44 -15.74
C GLY A 87 -5.46 -18.05 -15.12
N GLY A 88 -4.28 -17.49 -14.81
CA GLY A 88 -4.14 -16.12 -14.31
C GLY A 88 -4.32 -15.95 -12.82
N PHE A 89 -4.27 -17.02 -12.06
CA PHE A 89 -4.35 -16.97 -10.60
C PHE A 89 -2.97 -16.82 -9.98
N LEU A 90 -2.89 -16.09 -8.86
CA LEU A 90 -1.65 -15.92 -8.10
C LEU A 90 -1.85 -16.45 -6.68
N ARG A 91 -0.86 -17.21 -6.19
CA ARG A 91 -0.68 -17.41 -4.75
C ARG A 91 0.11 -16.24 -4.18
N PHE A 92 -0.18 -15.89 -2.95
CA PHE A 92 0.42 -14.73 -2.30
C PHE A 92 0.65 -14.97 -0.81
N ALA A 93 1.59 -14.26 -0.25
CA ALA A 93 1.87 -14.23 1.18
C ALA A 93 1.70 -12.79 1.71
N PRO A 94 1.20 -12.61 2.95
CA PRO A 94 1.05 -11.30 3.55
C PRO A 94 2.42 -10.70 3.92
N VAL A 95 2.52 -9.39 3.78
CA VAL A 95 3.58 -8.55 4.32
C VAL A 95 2.96 -7.65 5.38
N GLY A 96 3.37 -7.83 6.63
CA GLY A 96 2.73 -7.17 7.78
C GLY A 96 1.48 -7.90 8.29
N GLY A 97 0.77 -7.27 9.21
CA GLY A 97 -0.39 -7.84 9.89
C GLY A 97 -1.68 -7.68 9.09
N VAL A 98 -1.98 -8.63 8.23
CA VAL A 98 -3.21 -8.63 7.41
C VAL A 98 -4.26 -9.57 8.01
N ASP A 99 -5.48 -9.09 8.22
CA ASP A 99 -6.61 -9.90 8.68
C ASP A 99 -7.24 -10.65 7.48
N PRO A 100 -7.19 -11.98 7.43
CA PRO A 100 -7.73 -12.76 6.32
C PRO A 100 -9.24 -12.59 6.11
N ARG A 101 -9.97 -12.21 7.15
CA ARG A 101 -11.43 -11.99 7.06
C ARG A 101 -11.82 -10.80 6.19
N MET A 102 -10.89 -9.86 5.99
CA MET A 102 -11.09 -8.65 5.20
C MET A 102 -10.69 -8.78 3.72
N LEU A 103 -10.17 -9.96 3.32
CA LEU A 103 -9.52 -10.10 2.02
C LEU A 103 -10.44 -10.52 0.88
N LEU A 104 -11.39 -11.42 1.14
CA LEU A 104 -12.22 -11.99 0.07
C LEU A 104 -13.05 -10.93 -0.63
N GLY A 105 -12.95 -10.89 -1.96
CA GLY A 105 -13.55 -9.84 -2.79
C GLY A 105 -12.78 -8.52 -2.77
N GLY A 106 -11.68 -8.44 -2.01
CA GLY A 106 -10.81 -7.27 -1.98
C GLY A 106 -10.09 -7.07 -3.31
N GLU A 107 -10.03 -5.81 -3.73
CA GLU A 107 -9.33 -5.38 -4.93
C GLU A 107 -7.88 -5.08 -4.62
N VAL A 108 -6.98 -5.51 -5.51
CA VAL A 108 -5.53 -5.33 -5.33
C VAL A 108 -4.87 -4.85 -6.63
N THR A 109 -3.74 -4.19 -6.47
CA THR A 109 -2.84 -3.82 -7.56
C THR A 109 -1.55 -4.61 -7.43
N ILE A 110 -1.22 -5.41 -8.43
CA ILE A 110 0.04 -6.14 -8.57
C ILE A 110 1.05 -5.17 -9.19
N LEU A 111 2.15 -4.90 -8.50
CA LEU A 111 3.17 -3.94 -8.91
C LEU A 111 4.21 -4.61 -9.84
N ALA A 112 3.74 -5.15 -10.97
CA ALA A 112 4.58 -5.66 -12.05
C ALA A 112 5.20 -4.50 -12.84
N ASP A 113 5.89 -4.78 -13.97
CA ASP A 113 6.47 -3.73 -14.83
C ASP A 113 5.43 -2.69 -15.26
N GLU A 114 4.19 -3.13 -15.50
CA GLU A 114 2.99 -2.29 -15.54
C GLU A 114 2.06 -2.75 -14.42
N PRO A 115 1.45 -1.82 -13.65
CA PRO A 115 0.50 -2.18 -12.61
C PRO A 115 -0.69 -2.95 -13.18
N LEU A 116 -1.02 -4.07 -12.55
CA LEU A 116 -2.10 -4.96 -12.95
C LEU A 116 -3.15 -5.04 -11.86
N TYR A 117 -4.40 -5.09 -12.25
CA TYR A 117 -5.52 -5.25 -11.33
C TYR A 117 -5.75 -6.73 -11.01
N GLY A 118 -6.19 -7.03 -9.79
CA GLY A 118 -6.59 -8.35 -9.37
C GLY A 118 -7.64 -8.32 -8.27
N VAL A 119 -8.32 -9.44 -8.08
CA VAL A 119 -9.33 -9.61 -7.03
C VAL A 119 -9.01 -10.83 -6.20
N VAL A 120 -9.04 -10.69 -4.87
CA VAL A 120 -8.82 -11.82 -3.97
C VAL A 120 -10.03 -12.76 -3.99
N SER A 121 -9.79 -14.00 -4.32
CA SER A 121 -10.79 -15.05 -4.49
C SER A 121 -10.45 -16.29 -3.66
N CYS A 122 -11.41 -17.18 -3.49
CA CYS A 122 -11.20 -18.51 -2.93
C CYS A 122 -12.08 -19.54 -3.64
N MET A 123 -11.91 -20.80 -3.27
CA MET A 123 -12.81 -21.86 -3.77
C MET A 123 -14.25 -21.56 -3.34
N PRO A 124 -15.21 -21.60 -4.28
CA PRO A 124 -16.60 -21.30 -3.98
C PRO A 124 -17.22 -22.33 -2.99
N PRO A 125 -18.18 -21.89 -2.14
CA PRO A 125 -18.71 -22.71 -1.04
C PRO A 125 -19.27 -24.07 -1.45
N HIS A 126 -19.85 -24.17 -2.65
CA HIS A 126 -20.42 -25.43 -3.15
C HIS A 126 -19.39 -26.51 -3.52
N LEU A 127 -18.10 -26.15 -3.62
CA LEU A 127 -16.99 -27.07 -3.84
C LEU A 127 -16.25 -27.43 -2.56
N LEU A 128 -16.60 -26.79 -1.43
CA LEU A 128 -16.01 -27.08 -0.12
C LEU A 128 -16.66 -28.32 0.51
N LYS A 129 -15.90 -29.01 1.37
CA LYS A 129 -16.42 -30.14 2.15
C LYS A 129 -17.43 -29.66 3.20
N THR A 130 -18.34 -30.55 3.57
CA THR A 130 -19.34 -30.27 4.61
C THR A 130 -18.63 -29.87 5.93
N GLY A 131 -19.02 -28.69 6.48
CA GLY A 131 -18.44 -28.14 7.71
C GLY A 131 -17.29 -27.15 7.53
N GLU A 132 -16.79 -26.95 6.31
CA GLU A 132 -15.79 -25.91 6.00
C GLU A 132 -16.40 -24.57 5.61
N GLN A 133 -17.67 -24.55 5.22
CA GLN A 133 -18.38 -23.38 4.66
C GLN A 133 -18.52 -22.19 5.63
N ASN A 134 -18.42 -22.44 6.95
CA ASN A 134 -18.61 -21.41 7.99
C ASN A 134 -17.30 -20.98 8.66
N LYS A 135 -16.15 -21.38 8.13
CA LYS A 135 -14.83 -21.01 8.67
C LYS A 135 -14.25 -19.86 7.84
N ALA A 136 -13.49 -18.98 8.50
CA ALA A 136 -12.67 -18.03 7.80
C ALA A 136 -11.67 -18.76 6.88
N VAL A 137 -11.62 -18.38 5.63
CA VAL A 137 -10.69 -18.96 4.65
C VAL A 137 -9.27 -18.50 5.01
N PRO A 138 -8.31 -19.42 5.23
CA PRO A 138 -6.93 -19.02 5.45
C PRO A 138 -6.29 -18.50 4.16
N ILE A 139 -5.28 -17.65 4.30
CA ILE A 139 -4.65 -16.95 3.15
C ILE A 139 -4.04 -17.95 2.14
N ASP A 140 -3.49 -19.05 2.61
CA ASP A 140 -2.92 -20.12 1.77
C ASP A 140 -3.95 -20.85 0.90
N GLN A 141 -5.24 -20.71 1.21
CA GLN A 141 -6.36 -21.20 0.39
C GLN A 141 -6.99 -20.14 -0.51
N MET A 142 -6.51 -18.88 -0.40
CA MET A 142 -6.93 -17.80 -1.28
C MET A 142 -6.05 -17.74 -2.53
N ALA A 143 -6.56 -17.09 -3.57
CA ALA A 143 -5.79 -16.75 -4.76
C ALA A 143 -6.22 -15.36 -5.25
N ILE A 144 -5.34 -14.66 -5.93
CA ILE A 144 -5.70 -13.45 -6.64
C ILE A 144 -6.00 -13.84 -8.08
N ASP A 145 -7.20 -13.50 -8.53
CA ASP A 145 -7.62 -13.63 -9.92
C ASP A 145 -7.24 -12.34 -10.66
N THR A 146 -6.42 -12.45 -11.69
CA THR A 146 -5.98 -11.33 -12.52
C THR A 146 -6.74 -11.25 -13.85
N GLY A 147 -7.53 -12.27 -14.20
CA GLY A 147 -8.17 -12.41 -15.51
C GLY A 147 -7.22 -12.57 -16.69
N LEU A 148 -5.91 -12.74 -16.43
CA LEU A 148 -4.89 -12.82 -17.49
C LEU A 148 -4.57 -14.26 -17.84
N LEU A 149 -4.68 -14.62 -19.11
CA LEU A 149 -4.26 -15.95 -19.58
C LEU A 149 -2.73 -16.10 -19.66
N ASP A 150 -2.02 -14.98 -19.79
CA ASP A 150 -0.56 -14.90 -19.93
C ASP A 150 0.16 -14.40 -18.67
N ALA A 151 -0.44 -14.52 -17.50
CA ALA A 151 0.09 -14.01 -16.23
C ALA A 151 1.56 -14.41 -15.97
N LYS A 152 1.96 -15.64 -16.35
CA LYS A 152 3.33 -16.15 -16.17
C LYS A 152 4.39 -15.36 -16.94
N SER A 153 4.03 -14.70 -18.03
CA SER A 153 4.95 -13.85 -18.81
C SER A 153 5.08 -12.45 -18.23
N ARG A 154 4.11 -11.99 -17.43
CA ARG A 154 3.99 -10.62 -16.95
C ARG A 154 4.26 -10.45 -15.45
N ILE A 155 4.07 -11.50 -14.67
CA ILE A 155 4.16 -11.45 -13.21
C ILE A 155 5.21 -12.45 -12.72
N ARG A 156 6.07 -12.02 -11.81
CA ARG A 156 7.12 -12.84 -11.22
C ARG A 156 6.85 -13.12 -9.75
N VAL A 157 7.36 -14.24 -9.24
CA VAL A 157 7.44 -14.50 -7.80
C VAL A 157 8.23 -13.37 -7.14
N GLY A 158 7.76 -12.88 -5.99
CA GLY A 158 8.33 -11.73 -5.29
C GLY A 158 7.78 -10.38 -5.75
N THR A 159 6.90 -10.32 -6.77
CA THR A 159 6.23 -9.07 -7.15
C THR A 159 5.36 -8.58 -5.99
N PRO A 160 5.51 -7.31 -5.54
CA PRO A 160 4.70 -6.76 -4.47
C PRO A 160 3.27 -6.46 -4.94
N ILE A 161 2.35 -6.51 -3.99
CA ILE A 161 0.92 -6.30 -4.20
C ILE A 161 0.40 -5.38 -3.12
N VAL A 162 -0.34 -4.34 -3.51
CA VAL A 162 -1.00 -3.40 -2.61
C VAL A 162 -2.51 -3.51 -2.72
N PHE A 163 -3.22 -3.06 -1.69
CA PHE A 163 -4.67 -2.87 -1.78
C PHE A 163 -4.97 -1.76 -2.80
N ALA A 164 -5.97 -1.98 -3.66
CA ALA A 164 -6.39 -0.99 -4.67
C ALA A 164 -7.31 0.10 -4.12
N GLN A 165 -7.63 0.05 -2.83
CA GLN A 165 -8.53 0.99 -2.18
C GLN A 165 -7.92 2.38 -2.09
N GLN A 166 -8.75 3.38 -2.39
CA GLN A 166 -8.39 4.80 -2.25
C GLN A 166 -9.13 5.40 -1.04
N PRO A 167 -8.55 6.41 -0.37
CA PRO A 167 -9.24 7.12 0.70
C PRO A 167 -10.56 7.71 0.22
N ILE A 168 -11.65 7.38 0.91
CA ILE A 168 -13.01 7.82 0.57
C ILE A 168 -13.51 8.76 1.65
N LYS A 169 -14.08 9.91 1.22
CA LYS A 169 -14.71 10.85 2.15
C LYS A 169 -16.05 10.31 2.60
N LEU A 170 -16.20 10.12 3.90
CA LEU A 170 -17.46 9.69 4.51
C LEU A 170 -18.47 10.84 4.59
N ALA A 171 -19.75 10.51 4.78
CA ALA A 171 -20.86 11.48 4.85
C ALA A 171 -20.65 12.53 5.96
N GLY A 172 -19.97 12.19 7.06
CA GLY A 172 -19.62 13.13 8.13
C GLY A 172 -18.39 14.00 7.86
N GLY A 173 -17.78 13.92 6.67
CA GLY A 173 -16.62 14.70 6.28
C GLY A 173 -15.26 14.12 6.73
N GLN A 174 -15.22 12.95 7.38
CA GLN A 174 -14.01 12.22 7.67
C GLN A 174 -13.45 11.56 6.40
N LEU A 175 -12.14 11.35 6.38
CA LEU A 175 -11.42 10.64 5.32
C LEU A 175 -11.06 9.24 5.79
#